data_c75c2d79252c382cf51bc3acd1acaa18
#
_entry.id   c75c2d79252c382cf51bc3acd1acaa18
#
_cell.length_a   1.000
_cell.length_b   1.000
_cell.length_c   1.000
_cell.angle_alpha   90.00
_cell.angle_beta   90.00
_cell.angle_gamma   90.00
#
_symmetry.space_group_name_H-M   'P 1'
#
loop_
_entity.id
_entity.type
_entity.pdbx_description
1 polymer ?
#
loop_
_entity_poly.entity_id
_entity_poly.type
_entity_poly.pdbx_seq_one_letter_code
_entity_poly.pdbx_strand_id
1 'polypeptide(L)'
;MSEPNHKPSCCREDLPFIIYLCFSTLYLGAQMFQGLSFLDIGMYMSGYEHIASDPYPSVFLGQWLLSFTVSSFILRLFHADSFLAMRLMFLVFSVIMQVVAYISCKRYVPRRYVIAGLALTVLSIFGAYTEMTYNDYTALLFMAALLSYHKGQSSSLLYIAISGFLIALAFFFRITNLAFVVFPLAVWLMGRLMPWGVHPFRLQALTFTAGWVVGFALTYLLIIATGYGDIMAFTLQSIIHIGGNSADTHNMKAILICFYEIHKTEISATSVILVVTAFMWLAYSRLTRLMRTGILAFLFCLTMVCIYFWEHPSSITIGISFFGFALCLASKDASPALKHFFALCLCLPLLEPLGSNAGPAFACKGTCLLSLPLALYAFDQQGRKLLATLSSNANSNASLAYPRALRLAFVAVCMGMVYTNIFRPMMEDGNRPACLHTVDSKLTGPIMTTKENADTHNHLIKHVKPFLPDGSYLISDGSLTAISLLGCRPYAVFSTVFSADAMNERYIRFAFNHTHRLPYYLADAEAQNEKNLFVLNCLKTISPYKAVWTDGRFTLWKPETDNGERKLKEKD
;
A
#
# COMPACT_ATOMS: atom_id res chain seq x y z
N MET A 1 32.48 -49.78 -4.10
CA MET A 1 32.77 -48.44 -3.55
C MET A 1 31.72 -47.51 -4.12
N SER A 2 30.69 -47.21 -3.33
CA SER A 2 29.61 -46.27 -3.69
C SER A 2 30.10 -44.85 -3.39
N GLU A 3 30.16 -44.00 -4.43
CA GLU A 3 30.45 -42.58 -4.27
C GLU A 3 29.48 -41.94 -3.26
N PRO A 4 29.92 -41.11 -2.35
CA PRO A 4 29.05 -40.39 -1.43
C PRO A 4 28.27 -39.35 -2.25
N ASN A 5 26.96 -39.57 -2.35
CA ASN A 5 25.99 -38.62 -2.88
C ASN A 5 26.01 -37.36 -1.98
N HIS A 6 26.88 -36.42 -2.26
CA HIS A 6 26.89 -35.09 -1.66
C HIS A 6 25.63 -34.35 -2.15
N LYS A 7 24.52 -34.51 -1.43
CA LYS A 7 23.40 -33.56 -1.54
C LYS A 7 23.99 -32.18 -1.29
N PRO A 8 23.91 -31.25 -2.26
CA PRO A 8 24.40 -29.90 -2.06
C PRO A 8 23.72 -29.33 -0.82
N SER A 9 24.49 -28.74 0.08
CA SER A 9 23.92 -28.17 1.32
C SER A 9 22.83 -27.14 0.93
N CYS A 10 21.69 -27.19 1.58
CA CYS A 10 20.52 -26.35 1.31
C CYS A 10 20.89 -24.85 1.25
N CYS A 11 21.88 -24.42 2.00
CA CYS A 11 22.41 -23.04 2.00
C CYS A 11 23.01 -22.58 0.67
N ARG A 12 23.64 -23.47 -0.11
CA ARG A 12 24.27 -23.09 -1.38
C ARG A 12 23.27 -22.79 -2.49
N GLU A 13 22.10 -23.40 -2.44
CA GLU A 13 21.05 -23.22 -3.42
C GLU A 13 20.23 -21.94 -3.21
N ASP A 14 20.12 -21.44 -1.98
CA ASP A 14 19.39 -20.22 -1.63
C ASP A 14 20.32 -18.98 -1.60
N LEU A 15 21.63 -19.14 -1.84
CA LEU A 15 22.59 -18.02 -1.86
C LEU A 15 22.20 -16.87 -2.81
N PRO A 16 21.70 -17.12 -4.06
CA PRO A 16 21.25 -16.03 -4.93
C PRO A 16 20.10 -15.21 -4.34
N PHE A 17 19.21 -15.85 -3.58
CA PHE A 17 18.14 -15.14 -2.89
C PHE A 17 18.67 -14.29 -1.73
N ILE A 18 19.63 -14.80 -0.97
CA ILE A 18 20.24 -14.04 0.14
C ILE A 18 20.94 -12.80 -0.41
N ILE A 19 21.71 -12.93 -1.50
CA ILE A 19 22.36 -11.81 -2.17
C ILE A 19 21.31 -10.79 -2.65
N TYR A 20 20.24 -11.25 -3.32
CA TYR A 20 19.15 -10.39 -3.72
C TYR A 20 18.52 -9.68 -2.52
N LEU A 21 18.24 -10.37 -1.43
CA LEU A 21 17.62 -9.80 -0.24
C LEU A 21 18.49 -8.71 0.39
N CYS A 22 19.80 -8.91 0.43
CA CYS A 22 20.76 -7.87 0.85
C CYS A 22 20.68 -6.63 -0.04
N PHE A 23 20.68 -6.80 -1.38
CA PHE A 23 20.55 -5.68 -2.31
C PHE A 23 19.22 -4.97 -2.19
N SER A 24 18.12 -5.72 -2.08
CA SER A 24 16.78 -5.16 -1.87
C SER A 24 16.69 -4.37 -0.56
N THR A 25 17.27 -4.90 0.52
CA THR A 25 17.31 -4.22 1.83
C THR A 25 18.12 -2.93 1.76
N LEU A 26 19.29 -2.96 1.10
CA LEU A 26 20.12 -1.76 0.90
C LEU A 26 19.40 -0.72 0.03
N TYR A 27 18.72 -1.16 -1.04
CA TYR A 27 17.97 -0.27 -1.93
C TYR A 27 16.83 0.43 -1.21
N LEU A 28 16.00 -0.31 -0.46
CA LEU A 28 14.91 0.27 0.33
C LEU A 28 15.46 1.11 1.50
N GLY A 29 16.53 0.64 2.15
CA GLY A 29 17.19 1.37 3.23
C GLY A 29 17.76 2.71 2.79
N ALA A 30 18.36 2.79 1.61
CA ALA A 30 18.85 4.06 1.06
C ALA A 30 17.70 5.06 0.81
N GLN A 31 16.52 4.58 0.41
CA GLN A 31 15.36 5.43 0.19
C GLN A 31 14.76 6.01 1.48
N MET A 32 15.05 5.40 2.63
CA MET A 32 14.54 5.87 3.93
C MET A 32 15.00 7.28 4.31
N PHE A 33 16.09 7.76 3.71
CA PHE A 33 16.69 9.06 4.04
C PHE A 33 16.25 10.20 3.13
N GLN A 34 15.36 9.95 2.16
CA GLN A 34 14.91 10.98 1.21
C GLN A 34 13.41 10.98 1.01
N GLY A 35 12.86 12.19 0.84
CA GLY A 35 11.44 12.45 0.68
C GLY A 35 10.68 12.44 2.01
N LEU A 36 9.87 13.44 2.24
CA LEU A 36 9.03 13.55 3.42
C LEU A 36 7.64 14.01 3.00
N SER A 37 6.64 13.15 3.14
CA SER A 37 5.26 13.55 2.95
C SER A 37 4.81 14.47 4.09
N PHE A 38 4.11 15.51 3.71
CA PHE A 38 3.58 16.48 4.68
C PHE A 38 2.11 16.27 4.97
N LEU A 39 1.44 15.36 4.26
CA LEU A 39 0.05 14.95 4.52
C LEU A 39 -0.02 13.60 5.24
N ASP A 40 -0.02 12.52 4.49
CA ASP A 40 -0.34 11.19 5.02
C ASP A 40 0.63 10.71 6.10
N ILE A 41 1.93 10.97 5.94
CA ILE A 41 2.93 10.52 6.92
C ILE A 41 2.78 11.23 8.25
N GLY A 42 2.47 12.52 8.22
CA GLY A 42 2.16 13.27 9.44
C GLY A 42 0.96 12.71 10.18
N MET A 43 -0.07 12.27 9.43
CA MET A 43 -1.22 11.56 9.99
C MET A 43 -0.79 10.26 10.68
N TYR A 44 0.02 9.43 10.00
CA TYR A 44 0.49 8.18 10.60
C TYR A 44 1.32 8.42 11.84
N MET A 45 2.28 9.32 11.78
CA MET A 45 3.18 9.61 12.91
C MET A 45 2.41 10.13 14.11
N SER A 46 1.59 11.19 13.94
CA SER A 46 0.80 11.75 15.04
C SER A 46 -0.22 10.75 15.61
N GLY A 47 -0.77 9.88 14.76
CA GLY A 47 -1.64 8.80 15.22
C GLY A 47 -0.89 7.75 16.05
N TYR A 48 0.30 7.32 15.62
CA TYR A 48 1.11 6.34 16.36
C TYR A 48 1.58 6.89 17.71
N GLU A 49 1.90 8.18 17.79
CA GLU A 49 2.30 8.83 19.03
C GLU A 49 1.14 8.90 20.04
N HIS A 50 -0.08 9.19 19.57
CA HIS A 50 -1.15 9.63 20.47
C HIS A 50 -2.31 8.64 20.64
N ILE A 51 -2.53 7.67 19.73
CA ILE A 51 -3.69 6.76 19.77
C ILE A 51 -3.83 6.01 21.10
N ALA A 52 -2.72 5.65 21.73
CA ALA A 52 -2.75 4.88 22.97
C ALA A 52 -2.87 5.75 24.24
N SER A 53 -2.58 7.05 24.15
CA SER A 53 -2.65 7.97 25.30
C SER A 53 -3.89 8.86 25.27
N ASP A 54 -4.39 9.16 24.05
CA ASP A 54 -5.48 10.10 23.85
C ASP A 54 -6.23 9.76 22.53
N PRO A 55 -7.05 8.69 22.55
CA PRO A 55 -7.64 8.14 21.32
C PRO A 55 -8.82 8.96 20.78
N TYR A 56 -9.57 9.66 21.63
CA TYR A 56 -10.81 10.33 21.24
C TYR A 56 -10.63 11.50 20.27
N PRO A 57 -9.62 12.37 20.41
CA PRO A 57 -9.34 13.38 19.40
C PRO A 57 -8.92 12.79 18.06
N SER A 58 -8.39 11.57 18.07
CA SER A 58 -7.94 10.84 16.88
C SER A 58 -9.00 9.87 16.34
N VAL A 59 -10.27 10.07 16.66
CA VAL A 59 -11.38 9.16 16.31
C VAL A 59 -11.48 8.82 14.82
N PHE A 60 -11.05 9.71 13.95
CA PHE A 60 -10.90 9.47 12.52
C PHE A 60 -10.05 8.24 12.21
N LEU A 61 -9.02 7.98 13.01
CA LEU A 61 -8.10 6.84 12.85
C LEU A 61 -8.75 5.50 13.20
N GLY A 62 -9.98 5.50 13.75
CA GLY A 62 -10.73 4.30 14.08
C GLY A 62 -10.92 3.34 12.91
N GLN A 63 -10.95 3.84 11.66
CA GLN A 63 -11.02 3.00 10.46
C GLN A 63 -9.74 2.18 10.20
N TRP A 64 -8.64 2.48 10.90
CA TRP A 64 -7.36 1.75 10.87
C TRP A 64 -6.86 1.44 12.29
N LEU A 65 -7.77 1.26 13.25
CA LEU A 65 -7.50 1.23 14.68
C LEU A 65 -6.34 0.31 15.06
N LEU A 66 -6.36 -0.95 14.62
CA LEU A 66 -5.28 -1.89 14.95
C LEU A 66 -3.95 -1.52 14.32
N SER A 67 -3.93 -0.95 13.11
CA SER A 67 -2.70 -0.48 12.48
C SER A 67 -2.02 0.57 13.34
N PHE A 68 -2.79 1.53 13.84
CA PHE A 68 -2.27 2.59 14.70
C PHE A 68 -1.87 2.08 16.09
N THR A 69 -2.69 1.24 16.69
CA THR A 69 -2.41 0.70 18.03
C THR A 69 -1.17 -0.21 18.03
N VAL A 70 -1.04 -1.10 17.04
CA VAL A 70 0.12 -1.99 16.90
C VAL A 70 1.39 -1.19 16.60
N SER A 71 1.32 -0.21 15.68
CA SER A 71 2.47 0.66 15.38
C SER A 71 2.89 1.46 16.62
N SER A 72 1.93 2.04 17.33
CA SER A 72 2.19 2.75 18.61
C SER A 72 2.88 1.85 19.63
N PHE A 73 2.41 0.62 19.78
CA PHE A 73 3.02 -0.35 20.69
C PHE A 73 4.47 -0.67 20.29
N ILE A 74 4.72 -0.93 19.00
CA ILE A 74 6.07 -1.25 18.50
C ILE A 74 7.00 -0.05 18.72
N LEU A 75 6.61 1.17 18.33
CA LEU A 75 7.44 2.36 18.52
C LEU A 75 7.78 2.61 19.98
N ARG A 76 6.81 2.45 20.88
CA ARG A 76 7.03 2.59 22.33
C ARG A 76 7.95 1.50 22.88
N LEU A 77 7.80 0.26 22.43
CA LEU A 77 8.65 -0.86 22.86
C LEU A 77 10.14 -0.60 22.54
N PHE A 78 10.41 0.05 21.41
CA PHE A 78 11.77 0.39 20.98
C PHE A 78 12.20 1.82 21.36
N HIS A 79 11.39 2.57 22.11
CA HIS A 79 11.64 3.99 22.44
C HIS A 79 12.00 4.84 21.21
N ALA A 80 11.29 4.64 20.11
CA ALA A 80 11.65 5.11 18.78
C ALA A 80 10.58 6.07 18.23
N ASP A 81 10.63 7.34 18.69
CA ASP A 81 9.68 8.38 18.31
C ASP A 81 10.20 9.21 17.13
N SER A 82 10.31 8.58 15.93
CA SER A 82 10.81 9.28 14.75
C SER A 82 10.25 8.71 13.46
N PHE A 83 10.19 9.54 12.41
CA PHE A 83 9.84 9.09 11.06
C PHE A 83 10.80 8.01 10.55
N LEU A 84 12.07 8.07 10.92
CA LEU A 84 13.04 7.04 10.55
C LEU A 84 12.69 5.67 11.17
N ALA A 85 12.23 5.64 12.41
CA ALA A 85 11.77 4.40 13.06
C ALA A 85 10.57 3.79 12.34
N MET A 86 9.63 4.61 11.90
CA MET A 86 8.48 4.18 11.11
C MET A 86 8.91 3.58 9.75
N ARG A 87 9.93 4.16 9.11
CA ARG A 87 10.54 3.63 7.88
C ARG A 87 11.29 2.33 8.12
N LEU A 88 11.98 2.20 9.26
CA LEU A 88 12.64 0.95 9.64
C LEU A 88 11.61 -0.18 9.86
N MET A 89 10.46 0.11 10.45
CA MET A 89 9.36 -0.86 10.54
C MET A 89 8.94 -1.34 9.15
N PHE A 90 8.70 -0.43 8.20
CA PHE A 90 8.39 -0.78 6.82
C PHE A 90 9.46 -1.67 6.19
N LEU A 91 10.74 -1.34 6.38
CA LEU A 91 11.86 -2.14 5.85
C LEU A 91 11.83 -3.57 6.38
N VAL A 92 11.64 -3.75 7.70
CA VAL A 92 11.55 -5.07 8.33
C VAL A 92 10.36 -5.86 7.78
N PHE A 93 9.17 -5.24 7.69
CA PHE A 93 7.99 -5.89 7.12
C PHE A 93 8.19 -6.26 5.65
N SER A 94 8.81 -5.39 4.85
CA SER A 94 9.13 -5.68 3.45
C SER A 94 10.06 -6.88 3.30
N VAL A 95 11.07 -7.00 4.17
CA VAL A 95 11.97 -8.18 4.21
C VAL A 95 11.18 -9.45 4.56
N ILE A 96 10.33 -9.40 5.59
CA ILE A 96 9.49 -10.54 5.99
C ILE A 96 8.59 -10.99 4.83
N MET A 97 7.89 -10.05 4.17
CA MET A 97 7.03 -10.35 3.04
C MET A 97 7.79 -10.99 1.87
N GLN A 98 8.99 -10.50 1.54
CA GLN A 98 9.84 -11.09 0.50
C GLN A 98 10.28 -12.52 0.85
N VAL A 99 10.67 -12.78 2.11
CA VAL A 99 11.04 -14.12 2.58
C VAL A 99 9.84 -15.08 2.49
N VAL A 100 8.67 -14.66 2.95
CA VAL A 100 7.44 -15.45 2.86
C VAL A 100 7.09 -15.77 1.42
N ALA A 101 7.15 -14.78 0.53
CA ALA A 101 6.88 -14.96 -0.89
C ALA A 101 7.89 -15.91 -1.55
N TYR A 102 9.19 -15.78 -1.23
CA TYR A 102 10.23 -16.67 -1.75
C TYR A 102 9.99 -18.11 -1.36
N ILE A 103 9.78 -18.39 -0.07
CA ILE A 103 9.54 -19.75 0.45
C ILE A 103 8.28 -20.37 -0.20
N SER A 104 7.26 -19.57 -0.43
CA SER A 104 6.00 -20.02 -1.00
C SER A 104 6.12 -20.31 -2.50
N CYS A 105 6.67 -19.37 -3.27
CA CYS A 105 6.73 -19.46 -4.73
C CYS A 105 7.78 -20.45 -5.24
N LYS A 106 8.92 -20.64 -4.52
CA LYS A 106 9.98 -21.58 -4.96
C LYS A 106 9.54 -23.05 -5.04
N ARG A 107 8.36 -23.37 -4.50
CA ARG A 107 7.74 -24.70 -4.60
C ARG A 107 7.06 -24.96 -5.95
N TYR A 108 6.70 -23.87 -6.66
CA TYR A 108 5.91 -23.93 -7.90
C TYR A 108 6.72 -23.53 -9.12
N VAL A 109 7.70 -22.63 -8.93
CA VAL A 109 8.48 -22.08 -10.05
C VAL A 109 9.97 -22.02 -9.69
N PRO A 110 10.88 -22.11 -10.68
CA PRO A 110 12.31 -22.02 -10.47
C PRO A 110 12.70 -20.70 -9.78
N ARG A 111 13.66 -20.78 -8.85
CA ARG A 111 14.13 -19.67 -8.00
C ARG A 111 14.45 -18.37 -8.76
N ARG A 112 15.01 -18.46 -9.98
CA ARG A 112 15.32 -17.29 -10.82
C ARG A 112 14.10 -16.42 -11.12
N TYR A 113 12.92 -17.04 -11.36
CA TYR A 113 11.68 -16.28 -11.58
C TYR A 113 11.14 -15.70 -10.29
N VAL A 114 11.35 -16.40 -9.18
CA VAL A 114 10.98 -15.86 -7.86
C VAL A 114 11.77 -14.60 -7.58
N ILE A 115 13.10 -14.64 -7.69
CA ILE A 115 13.96 -13.49 -7.46
C ILE A 115 13.63 -12.35 -8.43
N ALA A 116 13.43 -12.64 -9.72
CA ALA A 116 13.06 -11.63 -10.71
C ALA A 116 11.70 -10.97 -10.40
N GLY A 117 10.70 -11.75 -10.01
CA GLY A 117 9.37 -11.22 -9.63
C GLY A 117 9.42 -10.37 -8.37
N LEU A 118 10.19 -10.80 -7.36
CA LEU A 118 10.40 -10.03 -6.14
C LEU A 118 11.12 -8.71 -6.44
N ALA A 119 12.18 -8.75 -7.27
CA ALA A 119 12.92 -7.54 -7.68
C ALA A 119 12.00 -6.55 -8.40
N LEU A 120 11.18 -7.02 -9.33
CA LEU A 120 10.25 -6.17 -10.06
C LEU A 120 9.19 -5.55 -9.12
N THR A 121 8.69 -6.31 -8.15
CA THR A 121 7.75 -5.78 -7.14
C THR A 121 8.40 -4.69 -6.30
N VAL A 122 9.61 -4.92 -5.80
CA VAL A 122 10.33 -3.92 -4.97
C VAL A 122 10.60 -2.64 -5.77
N LEU A 123 11.01 -2.77 -7.04
CA LEU A 123 11.26 -1.62 -7.91
C LEU A 123 9.98 -0.87 -8.30
N SER A 124 8.81 -1.52 -8.25
CA SER A 124 7.52 -0.89 -8.53
C SER A 124 6.97 -0.04 -7.38
N ILE A 125 7.57 -0.07 -6.21
CA ILE A 125 7.25 0.79 -5.08
C ILE A 125 7.76 2.21 -5.38
N PHE A 126 7.02 2.92 -6.24
CA PHE A 126 7.35 4.25 -6.72
C PHE A 126 6.40 5.29 -6.16
N GLY A 127 6.93 6.49 -5.84
CA GLY A 127 6.12 7.60 -5.32
C GLY A 127 5.47 7.32 -3.97
N ALA A 128 5.60 6.09 -3.48
CA ALA A 128 5.20 5.72 -2.16
C ALA A 128 6.37 5.96 -1.20
N TYR A 129 6.06 6.61 -0.13
CA TYR A 129 7.01 6.73 0.97
C TYR A 129 7.24 5.35 1.59
N THR A 130 8.46 5.13 2.05
CA THR A 130 8.86 3.86 2.66
C THR A 130 8.47 3.81 4.14
N GLU A 131 7.32 4.34 4.50
CA GLU A 131 6.77 4.32 5.84
C GLU A 131 5.82 3.16 6.04
N MET A 132 5.77 2.66 7.27
CA MET A 132 4.81 1.66 7.68
C MET A 132 3.40 2.24 7.68
N THR A 133 2.50 1.60 6.96
CA THR A 133 1.10 2.01 6.83
C THR A 133 0.15 0.85 7.13
N TYR A 134 -1.14 1.14 7.21
CA TYR A 134 -2.16 0.10 7.32
C TYR A 134 -2.15 -0.88 6.14
N ASN A 135 -1.70 -0.44 4.96
CA ASN A 135 -1.61 -1.29 3.77
C ASN A 135 -0.55 -2.39 3.94
N ASP A 136 0.55 -2.11 4.62
CA ASP A 136 1.63 -3.08 4.82
C ASP A 136 1.19 -4.21 5.77
N TYR A 137 0.47 -3.87 6.85
CA TYR A 137 -0.16 -4.87 7.73
C TYR A 137 -1.19 -5.70 6.97
N THR A 138 -2.04 -5.05 6.17
CA THR A 138 -3.05 -5.71 5.35
C THR A 138 -2.41 -6.69 4.37
N ALA A 139 -1.37 -6.28 3.64
CA ALA A 139 -0.68 -7.12 2.68
C ALA A 139 -0.11 -8.39 3.35
N LEU A 140 0.55 -8.26 4.50
CA LEU A 140 1.10 -9.39 5.23
C LEU A 140 0.00 -10.35 5.72
N LEU A 141 -1.08 -9.82 6.30
CA LEU A 141 -2.21 -10.62 6.77
C LEU A 141 -2.89 -11.38 5.63
N PHE A 142 -3.09 -10.71 4.50
CA PHE A 142 -3.68 -11.34 3.33
C PHE A 142 -2.79 -12.40 2.72
N MET A 143 -1.48 -12.16 2.60
CA MET A 143 -0.54 -13.19 2.18
C MET A 143 -0.62 -14.42 3.10
N ALA A 144 -0.62 -14.21 4.41
CA ALA A 144 -0.73 -15.30 5.38
C ALA A 144 -2.07 -16.02 5.28
N ALA A 145 -3.18 -15.30 5.10
CA ALA A 145 -4.52 -15.87 4.94
C ALA A 145 -4.61 -16.72 3.66
N LEU A 146 -4.12 -16.21 2.53
CA LEU A 146 -4.11 -16.90 1.25
C LEU A 146 -3.28 -18.18 1.31
N LEU A 147 -2.07 -18.11 1.86
CA LEU A 147 -1.19 -19.27 2.00
C LEU A 147 -1.78 -20.32 2.96
N SER A 148 -2.43 -19.87 4.03
CA SER A 148 -3.16 -20.77 4.95
C SER A 148 -4.33 -21.44 4.25
N TYR A 149 -5.13 -20.68 3.48
CA TYR A 149 -6.24 -21.25 2.73
C TYR A 149 -5.77 -22.31 1.73
N HIS A 150 -4.75 -21.97 0.92
CA HIS A 150 -4.18 -22.89 -0.06
C HIS A 150 -3.66 -24.18 0.59
N LYS A 151 -2.95 -24.06 1.72
CA LYS A 151 -2.49 -25.22 2.50
C LYS A 151 -3.67 -26.03 3.02
N GLY A 152 -4.69 -25.38 3.54
CA GLY A 152 -5.87 -26.01 4.09
C GLY A 152 -6.67 -26.82 3.07
N GLN A 153 -6.71 -26.41 1.83
CA GLN A 153 -7.41 -27.13 0.75
C GLN A 153 -6.85 -28.55 0.50
N SER A 154 -5.55 -28.75 0.70
CA SER A 154 -4.87 -30.03 0.52
C SER A 154 -4.52 -30.76 1.81
N SER A 155 -4.82 -30.17 2.98
CA SER A 155 -4.44 -30.74 4.28
C SER A 155 -5.57 -30.64 5.32
N SER A 156 -5.39 -29.85 6.36
CA SER A 156 -6.35 -29.72 7.47
C SER A 156 -7.23 -28.49 7.31
N LEU A 157 -8.53 -28.63 7.55
CA LEU A 157 -9.51 -27.54 7.61
C LEU A 157 -9.13 -26.43 8.62
N LEU A 158 -8.31 -26.76 9.64
CA LEU A 158 -7.82 -25.76 10.59
C LEU A 158 -7.12 -24.57 9.88
N TYR A 159 -6.34 -24.85 8.82
CA TYR A 159 -5.70 -23.77 8.06
C TYR A 159 -6.72 -22.89 7.31
N ILE A 160 -7.86 -23.46 6.90
CA ILE A 160 -8.96 -22.69 6.31
C ILE A 160 -9.62 -21.79 7.38
N ALA A 161 -9.83 -22.32 8.60
CA ALA A 161 -10.33 -21.52 9.72
C ALA A 161 -9.34 -20.38 10.08
N ILE A 162 -8.02 -20.67 10.14
CA ILE A 162 -6.98 -19.65 10.34
C ILE A 162 -7.03 -18.57 9.24
N SER A 163 -7.25 -18.96 7.99
CA SER A 163 -7.42 -17.99 6.90
C SER A 163 -8.59 -17.06 7.16
N GLY A 164 -9.76 -17.59 7.54
CA GLY A 164 -10.92 -16.79 7.91
C GLY A 164 -10.63 -15.83 9.07
N PHE A 165 -9.97 -16.34 10.12
CA PHE A 165 -9.54 -15.53 11.26
C PHE A 165 -8.63 -14.35 10.86
N LEU A 166 -7.63 -14.60 10.00
CA LEU A 166 -6.70 -13.56 9.53
C LEU A 166 -7.40 -12.50 8.69
N ILE A 167 -8.38 -12.89 7.86
CA ILE A 167 -9.20 -11.94 7.11
C ILE A 167 -10.07 -11.08 8.05
N ALA A 168 -10.65 -11.69 9.09
CA ALA A 168 -11.39 -10.93 10.10
C ALA A 168 -10.50 -9.95 10.86
N LEU A 169 -9.29 -10.38 11.23
CA LEU A 169 -8.30 -9.52 11.88
C LEU A 169 -7.90 -8.34 10.96
N ALA A 170 -7.69 -8.61 9.66
CA ALA A 170 -7.34 -7.58 8.67
C ALA A 170 -8.41 -6.49 8.54
N PHE A 171 -9.68 -6.79 8.80
CA PHE A 171 -10.77 -5.80 8.84
C PHE A 171 -10.50 -4.68 9.85
N PHE A 172 -9.98 -4.99 11.03
CA PHE A 172 -9.67 -4.00 12.06
C PHE A 172 -8.35 -3.24 11.81
N PHE A 173 -7.48 -3.78 10.95
CA PHE A 173 -6.32 -3.04 10.44
C PHE A 173 -6.71 -2.03 9.36
N ARG A 174 -7.75 -2.33 8.57
CA ARG A 174 -8.32 -1.45 7.56
C ARG A 174 -9.75 -1.88 7.28
N ILE A 175 -10.70 -1.06 7.61
CA ILE A 175 -12.12 -1.44 7.61
C ILE A 175 -12.64 -1.79 6.20
N THR A 176 -12.06 -1.20 5.13
CA THR A 176 -12.39 -1.54 3.75
C THR A 176 -12.02 -2.97 3.36
N ASN A 177 -11.20 -3.65 4.17
CA ASN A 177 -10.88 -5.08 4.02
C ASN A 177 -12.12 -5.99 4.21
N LEU A 178 -13.26 -5.43 4.61
CA LEU A 178 -14.54 -6.14 4.57
C LEU A 178 -14.82 -6.76 3.18
N ALA A 179 -14.33 -6.15 2.11
CA ALA A 179 -14.43 -6.69 0.75
C ALA A 179 -13.88 -8.13 0.63
N PHE A 180 -12.94 -8.53 1.48
CA PHE A 180 -12.41 -9.91 1.49
C PHE A 180 -13.37 -10.97 2.04
N VAL A 181 -14.53 -10.59 2.58
CA VAL A 181 -15.61 -11.55 2.90
C VAL A 181 -16.05 -12.32 1.65
N VAL A 182 -15.89 -11.73 0.45
CA VAL A 182 -16.20 -12.43 -0.81
C VAL A 182 -15.11 -13.41 -1.26
N PHE A 183 -13.97 -13.49 -0.55
CA PHE A 183 -12.87 -14.40 -0.90
C PHE A 183 -13.30 -15.87 -1.09
N PRO A 184 -14.12 -16.50 -0.23
CA PRO A 184 -14.62 -17.84 -0.47
C PRO A 184 -15.42 -17.98 -1.77
N LEU A 185 -16.20 -16.97 -2.14
CA LEU A 185 -16.93 -16.96 -3.42
C LEU A 185 -15.96 -16.92 -4.61
N ALA A 186 -14.93 -16.08 -4.55
CA ALA A 186 -13.88 -16.03 -5.57
C ALA A 186 -13.19 -17.39 -5.73
N VAL A 187 -12.85 -18.03 -4.61
CA VAL A 187 -12.25 -19.38 -4.60
C VAL A 187 -13.21 -20.44 -5.16
N TRP A 188 -14.50 -20.33 -4.86
CA TRP A 188 -15.51 -21.25 -5.42
C TRP A 188 -15.63 -21.13 -6.93
N LEU A 189 -15.68 -19.92 -7.46
CA LEU A 189 -15.70 -19.66 -8.90
C LEU A 189 -14.45 -20.24 -9.57
N MET A 190 -13.29 -20.03 -8.98
CA MET A 190 -12.03 -20.62 -9.44
C MET A 190 -12.02 -22.14 -9.37
N GLY A 191 -12.56 -22.73 -8.31
CA GLY A 191 -12.66 -24.18 -8.14
C GLY A 191 -13.56 -24.86 -9.19
N ARG A 192 -14.53 -24.12 -9.76
CA ARG A 192 -15.33 -24.61 -10.91
C ARG A 192 -14.50 -24.69 -12.19
N LEU A 193 -13.57 -23.74 -12.37
CA LEU A 193 -12.69 -23.69 -13.54
C LEU A 193 -11.43 -24.55 -13.36
N MET A 194 -10.99 -24.69 -12.12
CA MET A 194 -9.73 -25.35 -11.76
C MET A 194 -9.93 -26.16 -10.48
N PRO A 195 -10.51 -27.38 -10.56
CA PRO A 195 -10.74 -28.19 -9.37
C PRO A 195 -9.42 -28.51 -8.68
N TRP A 196 -9.33 -28.15 -7.42
CA TRP A 196 -8.18 -28.36 -6.55
C TRP A 196 -8.63 -28.58 -5.11
N GLY A 197 -7.91 -29.43 -4.41
CA GLY A 197 -8.14 -29.72 -2.99
C GLY A 197 -8.92 -30.98 -2.72
N VAL A 198 -8.89 -31.43 -1.48
CA VAL A 198 -9.51 -32.70 -1.01
C VAL A 198 -10.85 -32.47 -0.32
N HIS A 199 -11.14 -31.20 0.08
CA HIS A 199 -12.35 -30.87 0.82
C HIS A 199 -13.43 -30.29 -0.08
N PRO A 200 -14.71 -30.68 0.10
CA PRO A 200 -15.81 -30.09 -0.63
C PRO A 200 -15.95 -28.58 -0.33
N PHE A 201 -16.28 -27.80 -1.35
CA PHE A 201 -16.37 -26.34 -1.22
C PHE A 201 -17.27 -25.88 -0.06
N ARG A 202 -18.43 -26.51 0.13
CA ARG A 202 -19.35 -26.16 1.24
C ARG A 202 -18.66 -26.21 2.60
N LEU A 203 -17.86 -27.27 2.84
CA LEU A 203 -17.12 -27.44 4.08
C LEU A 203 -16.01 -26.37 4.21
N GLN A 204 -15.31 -26.07 3.11
CA GLN A 204 -14.30 -24.99 3.11
C GLN A 204 -14.95 -23.63 3.44
N ALA A 205 -16.09 -23.30 2.81
CA ALA A 205 -16.81 -22.05 3.04
C ALA A 205 -17.32 -21.94 4.49
N LEU A 206 -17.92 -23.00 5.03
CA LEU A 206 -18.38 -23.03 6.42
C LEU A 206 -17.23 -22.87 7.41
N THR A 207 -16.12 -23.58 7.19
CA THR A 207 -14.93 -23.51 8.07
C THR A 207 -14.29 -22.13 8.00
N PHE A 208 -14.18 -21.54 6.82
CA PHE A 208 -13.69 -20.18 6.65
C PHE A 208 -14.58 -19.17 7.38
N THR A 209 -15.90 -19.26 7.19
CA THR A 209 -16.87 -18.37 7.84
C THR A 209 -16.83 -18.51 9.35
N ALA A 210 -16.73 -19.74 9.88
CA ALA A 210 -16.57 -19.97 11.31
C ALA A 210 -15.29 -19.31 11.85
N GLY A 211 -14.15 -19.49 11.16
CA GLY A 211 -12.89 -18.81 11.50
C GLY A 211 -13.02 -17.29 11.45
N TRP A 212 -13.72 -16.76 10.45
CA TRP A 212 -13.98 -15.33 10.33
C TRP A 212 -14.82 -14.78 11.47
N VAL A 213 -15.94 -15.45 11.81
CA VAL A 213 -16.82 -15.04 12.93
C VAL A 213 -16.06 -15.05 14.26
N VAL A 214 -15.29 -16.11 14.53
CA VAL A 214 -14.47 -16.20 15.74
C VAL A 214 -13.42 -15.10 15.77
N GLY A 215 -12.70 -14.90 14.67
CA GLY A 215 -11.67 -13.84 14.55
C GLY A 215 -12.26 -12.45 14.77
N PHE A 216 -13.43 -12.17 14.15
CA PHE A 216 -14.12 -10.90 14.33
C PHE A 216 -14.55 -10.68 15.77
N ALA A 217 -15.22 -11.68 16.37
CA ALA A 217 -15.72 -11.58 17.74
C ALA A 217 -14.58 -11.38 18.75
N LEU A 218 -13.52 -12.18 18.66
CA LEU A 218 -12.38 -12.07 19.58
C LEU A 218 -11.66 -10.72 19.43
N THR A 219 -11.45 -10.25 18.20
CA THR A 219 -10.79 -8.95 17.98
C THR A 219 -11.66 -7.81 18.45
N TYR A 220 -12.97 -7.86 18.20
CA TYR A 220 -13.90 -6.82 18.64
C TYR A 220 -14.00 -6.78 20.18
N LEU A 221 -14.05 -7.93 20.84
CA LEU A 221 -14.02 -8.03 22.32
C LEU A 221 -12.71 -7.48 22.89
N LEU A 222 -11.56 -7.72 22.23
CA LEU A 222 -10.29 -7.15 22.64
C LEU A 222 -10.31 -5.61 22.51
N ILE A 223 -10.87 -5.07 21.43
CA ILE A 223 -11.03 -3.62 21.22
C ILE A 223 -11.88 -3.01 22.35
N ILE A 224 -12.98 -3.65 22.73
CA ILE A 224 -13.82 -3.21 23.87
C ILE A 224 -13.02 -3.27 25.18
N ALA A 225 -12.35 -4.39 25.43
CA ALA A 225 -11.58 -4.60 26.68
C ALA A 225 -10.40 -3.61 26.82
N THR A 226 -9.88 -3.11 25.71
CA THR A 226 -8.81 -2.09 25.70
C THR A 226 -9.33 -0.65 25.74
N GLY A 227 -10.66 -0.44 25.83
CA GLY A 227 -11.26 0.91 25.96
C GLY A 227 -11.53 1.62 24.65
N TYR A 228 -11.35 0.97 23.49
CA TYR A 228 -11.62 1.57 22.16
C TYR A 228 -13.01 1.26 21.60
N GLY A 229 -13.92 0.69 22.40
CA GLY A 229 -15.26 0.28 21.97
C GLY A 229 -16.06 1.42 21.36
N ASP A 230 -16.11 2.58 22.01
CA ASP A 230 -16.87 3.75 21.55
C ASP A 230 -16.33 4.32 20.23
N ILE A 231 -15.00 4.34 20.07
CA ILE A 231 -14.34 4.77 18.83
C ILE A 231 -14.71 3.84 17.69
N MET A 232 -14.67 2.54 17.93
CA MET A 232 -15.04 1.56 16.90
C MET A 232 -16.53 1.63 16.55
N ALA A 233 -17.40 1.76 17.53
CA ALA A 233 -18.83 1.92 17.30
C ALA A 233 -19.14 3.18 16.49
N PHE A 234 -18.55 4.31 16.85
CA PHE A 234 -18.67 5.56 16.11
C PHE A 234 -18.12 5.43 14.68
N THR A 235 -16.97 4.76 14.49
CA THR A 235 -16.37 4.53 13.18
C THR A 235 -17.27 3.71 12.29
N LEU A 236 -17.83 2.60 12.79
CA LEU A 236 -18.76 1.76 12.02
C LEU A 236 -20.02 2.53 11.58
N GLN A 237 -20.61 3.32 12.49
CA GLN A 237 -21.74 4.18 12.15
C GLN A 237 -21.38 5.23 11.09
N SER A 238 -20.18 5.81 11.19
CA SER A 238 -19.70 6.83 10.26
C SER A 238 -19.51 6.28 8.85
N ILE A 239 -18.98 5.07 8.70
CA ILE A 239 -18.79 4.41 7.41
C ILE A 239 -20.11 4.07 6.72
N ILE A 240 -21.10 3.61 7.49
CA ILE A 240 -22.45 3.37 6.93
C ILE A 240 -23.03 4.68 6.39
N HIS A 241 -22.83 5.78 7.11
CA HIS A 241 -23.29 7.10 6.69
C HIS A 241 -22.57 7.61 5.44
N ILE A 242 -21.25 7.48 5.36
CA ILE A 242 -20.44 7.85 4.18
C ILE A 242 -20.87 7.03 2.95
N GLY A 243 -20.99 5.72 3.08
CA GLY A 243 -21.36 4.84 1.97
C GLY A 243 -22.73 5.14 1.36
N GLY A 244 -23.64 5.69 2.15
CA GLY A 244 -24.99 6.10 1.72
C GLY A 244 -25.08 7.53 1.17
N ASN A 245 -24.05 8.37 1.34
CA ASN A 245 -24.09 9.77 0.92
C ASN A 245 -23.59 9.93 -0.53
N SER A 246 -24.50 10.28 -1.45
CA SER A 246 -24.18 10.45 -2.87
C SER A 246 -23.19 11.60 -3.18
N ALA A 247 -23.04 12.55 -2.28
CA ALA A 247 -22.12 13.68 -2.43
C ALA A 247 -20.69 13.33 -2.01
N ASP A 248 -20.46 12.17 -1.35
CA ASP A 248 -19.15 11.77 -0.90
C ASP A 248 -18.34 11.08 -2.03
N THR A 249 -17.04 11.39 -2.13
CA THR A 249 -16.12 10.74 -3.08
C THR A 249 -15.86 9.27 -2.73
N HIS A 250 -16.23 8.82 -1.54
CA HIS A 250 -16.12 7.44 -1.07
C HIS A 250 -17.47 6.69 -1.07
N ASN A 251 -18.48 7.21 -1.76
CA ASN A 251 -19.72 6.45 -1.94
C ASN A 251 -19.50 5.19 -2.80
N MET A 252 -20.39 4.21 -2.68
CA MET A 252 -20.25 2.91 -3.35
C MET A 252 -20.08 3.03 -4.88
N LYS A 253 -20.79 3.99 -5.52
CA LYS A 253 -20.68 4.21 -6.97
C LYS A 253 -19.30 4.75 -7.36
N ALA A 254 -18.79 5.73 -6.61
CA ALA A 254 -17.46 6.30 -6.84
C ALA A 254 -16.35 5.24 -6.68
N ILE A 255 -16.44 4.40 -5.64
CA ILE A 255 -15.51 3.29 -5.40
C ILE A 255 -15.50 2.30 -6.57
N LEU A 256 -16.68 1.91 -7.09
CA LEU A 256 -16.77 0.96 -8.21
C LEU A 256 -16.23 1.56 -9.52
N ILE A 257 -16.50 2.85 -9.79
CA ILE A 257 -15.96 3.54 -10.95
C ILE A 257 -14.45 3.64 -10.85
N CYS A 258 -13.93 4.04 -9.70
CA CYS A 258 -12.50 4.13 -9.45
C CYS A 258 -11.81 2.77 -9.64
N PHE A 259 -12.38 1.70 -9.10
CA PHE A 259 -11.89 0.33 -9.29
C PHE A 259 -11.81 -0.05 -10.78
N TYR A 260 -12.85 0.25 -11.57
CA TYR A 260 -12.87 -0.01 -13.00
C TYR A 260 -11.77 0.78 -13.75
N GLU A 261 -11.68 2.08 -13.52
CA GLU A 261 -10.70 2.94 -14.22
C GLU A 261 -9.25 2.55 -13.89
N ILE A 262 -8.99 2.15 -12.65
CA ILE A 262 -7.68 1.67 -12.23
C ILE A 262 -7.30 0.40 -12.98
N HIS A 263 -8.15 -0.62 -12.99
CA HIS A 263 -7.84 -1.88 -13.70
C HIS A 263 -7.76 -1.69 -15.22
N LYS A 264 -8.55 -0.81 -15.80
CA LYS A 264 -8.43 -0.41 -17.20
C LYS A 264 -7.04 0.19 -17.51
N THR A 265 -6.55 1.04 -16.62
CA THR A 265 -5.22 1.65 -16.73
C THR A 265 -4.11 0.59 -16.66
N GLU A 266 -4.21 -0.37 -15.75
CA GLU A 266 -3.27 -1.49 -15.60
C GLU A 266 -3.19 -2.35 -16.86
N ILE A 267 -4.35 -2.73 -17.42
CA ILE A 267 -4.43 -3.53 -18.64
C ILE A 267 -3.82 -2.75 -19.81
N SER A 268 -4.11 -1.46 -19.94
CA SER A 268 -3.59 -0.61 -21.01
C SER A 268 -2.06 -0.49 -20.94
N ALA A 269 -1.50 -0.20 -19.76
CA ALA A 269 -0.06 -0.12 -19.54
C ALA A 269 0.66 -1.41 -19.92
N THR A 270 0.11 -2.52 -19.47
CA THR A 270 0.72 -3.82 -19.74
C THR A 270 0.64 -4.18 -21.21
N SER A 271 -0.47 -3.85 -21.89
CA SER A 271 -0.62 -4.07 -23.32
C SER A 271 0.46 -3.33 -24.12
N VAL A 272 0.80 -2.09 -23.78
CA VAL A 272 1.90 -1.36 -24.42
C VAL A 272 3.23 -2.10 -24.24
N ILE A 273 3.55 -2.56 -23.03
CA ILE A 273 4.79 -3.29 -22.76
C ILE A 273 4.84 -4.62 -23.53
N LEU A 274 3.72 -5.34 -23.63
CA LEU A 274 3.64 -6.58 -24.41
C LEU A 274 3.86 -6.33 -25.90
N VAL A 275 3.28 -5.26 -26.44
CA VAL A 275 3.50 -4.85 -27.86
C VAL A 275 4.97 -4.53 -28.08
N VAL A 276 5.59 -3.69 -27.21
CA VAL A 276 7.02 -3.38 -27.30
C VAL A 276 7.87 -4.62 -27.21
N THR A 277 7.55 -5.56 -26.30
CA THR A 277 8.26 -6.84 -26.19
C THR A 277 8.15 -7.69 -27.46
N ALA A 278 6.97 -7.71 -28.09
CA ALA A 278 6.77 -8.40 -29.37
C ALA A 278 7.60 -7.77 -30.50
N PHE A 279 7.66 -6.44 -30.57
CA PHE A 279 8.53 -5.73 -31.53
C PHE A 279 10.02 -5.98 -31.24
N MET A 280 10.45 -5.99 -29.99
CA MET A 280 11.82 -6.36 -29.62
C MET A 280 12.16 -7.77 -30.10
N TRP A 281 11.24 -8.71 -29.94
CA TRP A 281 11.42 -10.07 -30.44
C TRP A 281 11.52 -10.14 -31.96
N LEU A 282 10.64 -9.44 -32.69
CA LEU A 282 10.68 -9.37 -34.17
C LEU A 282 11.99 -8.77 -34.65
N ALA A 283 12.42 -7.65 -34.06
CA ALA A 283 13.69 -7.02 -34.36
C ALA A 283 14.87 -7.98 -34.14
N TYR A 284 14.83 -8.74 -33.03
CA TYR A 284 15.90 -9.69 -32.70
C TYR A 284 15.93 -10.88 -33.66
N SER A 285 14.80 -11.36 -34.16
CA SER A 285 14.69 -12.59 -34.94
C SER A 285 14.90 -12.40 -36.45
N ARG A 286 14.58 -11.23 -37.01
CA ARG A 286 14.48 -11.00 -38.44
C ARG A 286 15.41 -9.94 -39.07
N LEU A 287 16.05 -9.09 -38.24
CA LEU A 287 16.82 -7.95 -38.74
C LEU A 287 18.33 -8.23 -38.85
N THR A 288 19.00 -7.48 -39.71
CA THR A 288 20.47 -7.44 -39.76
C THR A 288 21.06 -6.99 -38.45
N ARG A 289 22.35 -7.30 -38.19
CA ARG A 289 22.98 -6.97 -36.91
C ARG A 289 22.92 -5.47 -36.57
N LEU A 290 23.17 -4.60 -37.54
CA LEU A 290 23.16 -3.14 -37.34
C LEU A 290 21.76 -2.61 -37.06
N MET A 291 20.77 -2.96 -37.90
CA MET A 291 19.38 -2.56 -37.72
C MET A 291 18.81 -3.09 -36.41
N ARG A 292 19.15 -4.31 -36.03
CA ARG A 292 18.78 -4.92 -34.77
C ARG A 292 19.23 -4.08 -33.58
N THR A 293 20.51 -3.66 -33.56
CA THR A 293 21.05 -2.86 -32.45
C THR A 293 20.33 -1.54 -32.33
N GLY A 294 20.10 -0.83 -33.44
CA GLY A 294 19.39 0.46 -33.44
C GLY A 294 17.94 0.34 -32.96
N ILE A 295 17.20 -0.63 -33.48
CA ILE A 295 15.79 -0.83 -33.09
C ILE A 295 15.66 -1.28 -31.65
N LEU A 296 16.53 -2.19 -31.18
CA LEU A 296 16.50 -2.62 -29.79
C LEU A 296 16.83 -1.49 -28.82
N ALA A 297 17.81 -0.65 -29.15
CA ALA A 297 18.14 0.54 -28.38
C ALA A 297 16.94 1.51 -28.33
N PHE A 298 16.30 1.77 -29.48
CA PHE A 298 15.10 2.60 -29.55
C PHE A 298 13.95 2.06 -28.71
N LEU A 299 13.63 0.77 -28.86
CA LEU A 299 12.55 0.12 -28.09
C LEU A 299 12.85 0.08 -26.59
N PHE A 300 14.14 -0.08 -26.23
CA PHE A 300 14.58 0.00 -24.85
C PHE A 300 14.33 1.41 -24.27
N CYS A 301 14.79 2.45 -24.96
CA CYS A 301 14.56 3.84 -24.54
C CYS A 301 13.06 4.17 -24.50
N LEU A 302 12.29 3.73 -25.50
CA LEU A 302 10.84 3.93 -25.53
C LEU A 302 10.17 3.28 -24.30
N THR A 303 10.56 2.07 -23.92
CA THR A 303 10.02 1.40 -22.72
C THR A 303 10.31 2.21 -21.47
N MET A 304 11.55 2.71 -21.31
CA MET A 304 11.91 3.56 -20.17
C MET A 304 11.10 4.85 -20.12
N VAL A 305 10.95 5.52 -21.27
CA VAL A 305 10.16 6.76 -21.39
C VAL A 305 8.69 6.49 -21.05
N CYS A 306 8.10 5.42 -21.59
CA CYS A 306 6.73 5.04 -21.27
C CYS A 306 6.53 4.80 -19.76
N ILE A 307 7.47 4.12 -19.10
CA ILE A 307 7.39 3.87 -17.66
C ILE A 307 7.51 5.18 -16.87
N TYR A 308 8.42 6.08 -17.27
CA TYR A 308 8.61 7.37 -16.60
C TYR A 308 7.36 8.25 -16.65
N PHE A 309 6.69 8.32 -17.80
CA PHE A 309 5.47 9.10 -17.95
C PHE A 309 4.21 8.39 -17.45
N TRP A 310 4.31 7.11 -17.10
CA TRP A 310 3.16 6.39 -16.54
C TRP A 310 2.90 6.84 -15.12
N GLU A 311 1.69 7.26 -14.84
CA GLU A 311 1.31 7.83 -13.55
C GLU A 311 1.55 6.85 -12.37
N HIS A 312 1.26 5.56 -12.62
CA HIS A 312 1.39 4.51 -11.61
C HIS A 312 2.17 3.30 -12.15
N PRO A 313 3.52 3.29 -12.05
CA PRO A 313 4.34 2.16 -12.53
C PRO A 313 4.00 0.80 -11.90
N SER A 314 3.46 0.79 -10.69
CA SER A 314 2.96 -0.43 -10.03
C SER A 314 1.81 -1.10 -10.80
N SER A 315 1.02 -0.35 -11.57
CA SER A 315 -0.01 -0.88 -12.45
C SER A 315 0.54 -1.87 -13.48
N ILE A 316 1.78 -1.66 -13.92
CA ILE A 316 2.48 -2.55 -14.84
C ILE A 316 2.66 -3.94 -14.23
N THR A 317 3.04 -4.02 -12.95
CA THR A 317 3.27 -5.30 -12.25
C THR A 317 1.98 -6.09 -12.07
N ILE A 318 0.87 -5.41 -11.82
CA ILE A 318 -0.45 -6.02 -11.71
C ILE A 318 -0.92 -6.53 -13.07
N GLY A 319 -0.80 -5.71 -14.10
CA GLY A 319 -1.13 -6.11 -15.45
C GLY A 319 -0.30 -7.31 -15.94
N ILE A 320 1.02 -7.34 -15.69
CA ILE A 320 1.89 -8.50 -15.97
C ILE A 320 1.35 -9.73 -15.24
N SER A 321 0.88 -9.59 -14.00
CA SER A 321 0.30 -10.69 -13.23
C SER A 321 -0.96 -11.25 -13.89
N PHE A 322 -1.88 -10.40 -14.37
CA PHE A 322 -3.10 -10.83 -15.06
C PHE A 322 -2.81 -11.53 -16.38
N PHE A 323 -1.96 -10.95 -17.23
CA PHE A 323 -1.59 -11.58 -18.51
C PHE A 323 -0.82 -12.89 -18.29
N GLY A 324 0.09 -12.93 -17.32
CA GLY A 324 0.80 -14.14 -16.93
C GLY A 324 -0.16 -15.25 -16.48
N PHE A 325 -1.20 -14.90 -15.75
CA PHE A 325 -2.24 -15.84 -15.34
C PHE A 325 -3.03 -16.36 -16.54
N ALA A 326 -3.45 -15.49 -17.46
CA ALA A 326 -4.12 -15.92 -18.69
C ALA A 326 -3.27 -16.91 -19.50
N LEU A 327 -1.96 -16.66 -19.61
CA LEU A 327 -1.02 -17.60 -20.24
C LEU A 327 -0.91 -18.92 -19.45
N CYS A 328 -0.88 -18.87 -18.13
CA CYS A 328 -0.86 -20.06 -17.28
C CYS A 328 -2.12 -20.90 -17.44
N LEU A 329 -3.30 -20.27 -17.54
CA LEU A 329 -4.56 -20.95 -17.79
C LEU A 329 -4.58 -21.65 -19.16
N ALA A 330 -4.11 -20.96 -20.20
CA ALA A 330 -4.02 -21.49 -21.55
C ALA A 330 -3.01 -22.65 -21.68
N SER A 331 -2.09 -22.78 -20.71
CA SER A 331 -1.09 -23.84 -20.71
C SER A 331 -1.69 -25.20 -20.39
N LYS A 332 -1.49 -26.18 -21.28
CA LYS A 332 -1.84 -27.59 -21.04
C LYS A 332 -0.88 -28.26 -20.03
N ASP A 333 0.35 -27.76 -19.91
CA ASP A 333 1.40 -28.38 -19.08
C ASP A 333 1.50 -27.76 -17.69
N ALA A 334 0.83 -26.65 -17.44
CA ALA A 334 0.76 -26.08 -16.09
C ALA A 334 -0.07 -26.99 -15.19
N SER A 335 0.52 -27.41 -14.06
CA SER A 335 -0.16 -28.26 -13.11
C SER A 335 -1.41 -27.57 -12.55
N PRO A 336 -2.48 -28.33 -12.23
CA PRO A 336 -3.67 -27.77 -11.58
C PRO A 336 -3.32 -27.00 -10.28
N ALA A 337 -2.34 -27.50 -9.52
CA ALA A 337 -1.83 -26.85 -8.31
C ALA A 337 -1.27 -25.45 -8.60
N LEU A 338 -0.45 -25.31 -9.65
CA LEU A 338 0.12 -24.02 -10.05
C LEU A 338 -0.98 -23.05 -10.50
N LYS A 339 -1.91 -23.50 -11.35
CA LYS A 339 -3.02 -22.67 -11.82
C LYS A 339 -3.86 -22.16 -10.66
N HIS A 340 -4.21 -23.06 -9.76
CA HIS A 340 -5.00 -22.73 -8.57
C HIS A 340 -4.25 -21.76 -7.64
N PHE A 341 -2.98 -22.03 -7.34
CA PHE A 341 -2.17 -21.16 -6.51
C PHE A 341 -2.03 -19.76 -7.12
N PHE A 342 -1.81 -19.70 -8.44
CA PHE A 342 -1.70 -18.42 -9.14
C PHE A 342 -3.04 -17.64 -9.09
N ALA A 343 -4.16 -18.32 -9.31
CA ALA A 343 -5.49 -17.71 -9.19
C ALA A 343 -5.73 -17.11 -7.78
N LEU A 344 -5.35 -17.84 -6.74
CA LEU A 344 -5.40 -17.33 -5.36
C LEU A 344 -4.52 -16.08 -5.19
N CYS A 345 -3.29 -16.10 -5.72
CA CYS A 345 -2.39 -14.95 -5.63
C CYS A 345 -2.97 -13.69 -6.30
N LEU A 346 -3.78 -13.85 -7.36
CA LEU A 346 -4.45 -12.73 -8.02
C LEU A 346 -5.64 -12.17 -7.24
N CYS A 347 -6.19 -12.90 -6.27
CA CYS A 347 -7.22 -12.35 -5.39
C CYS A 347 -6.72 -11.14 -4.60
N LEU A 348 -5.42 -11.07 -4.29
CA LEU A 348 -4.83 -9.95 -3.54
C LEU A 348 -4.94 -8.63 -4.31
N PRO A 349 -4.32 -8.47 -5.50
CA PRO A 349 -4.40 -7.21 -6.23
C PRO A 349 -5.81 -6.87 -6.73
N LEU A 350 -6.72 -7.85 -6.80
CA LEU A 350 -8.11 -7.61 -7.15
C LEU A 350 -8.96 -7.13 -5.98
N LEU A 351 -8.81 -7.72 -4.80
CA LEU A 351 -9.70 -7.46 -3.67
C LEU A 351 -9.17 -6.36 -2.75
N GLU A 352 -7.87 -6.18 -2.64
CA GLU A 352 -7.28 -5.17 -1.75
C GLU A 352 -7.64 -3.73 -2.12
N PRO A 353 -7.72 -3.34 -3.42
CA PRO A 353 -8.15 -2.00 -3.81
C PRO A 353 -9.66 -1.75 -3.61
N LEU A 354 -10.47 -2.80 -3.46
CA LEU A 354 -11.91 -2.65 -3.24
C LEU A 354 -12.16 -1.86 -1.95
N GLY A 355 -12.97 -0.84 -2.05
CA GLY A 355 -13.27 0.05 -0.94
C GLY A 355 -12.28 1.19 -0.74
N SER A 356 -11.31 1.37 -1.65
CA SER A 356 -10.40 2.50 -1.67
C SER A 356 -10.50 3.26 -2.98
N ASN A 357 -10.37 4.57 -2.93
CA ASN A 357 -10.21 5.43 -4.10
C ASN A 357 -8.72 5.62 -4.48
N ALA A 358 -7.80 5.14 -3.66
CA ALA A 358 -6.35 5.31 -3.85
C ALA A 358 -5.72 4.35 -4.87
N GLY A 359 -6.47 3.33 -5.29
CA GLY A 359 -6.00 2.38 -6.29
C GLY A 359 -4.93 1.39 -5.84
N PRO A 360 -4.60 0.43 -6.72
CA PRO A 360 -3.62 -0.61 -6.44
C PRO A 360 -2.20 -0.09 -6.22
N ALA A 361 -1.85 1.06 -6.80
CA ALA A 361 -0.53 1.67 -6.65
C ALA A 361 -0.17 1.94 -5.18
N PHE A 362 -1.16 2.31 -4.38
CA PHE A 362 -0.98 2.60 -2.96
C PHE A 362 -1.35 1.41 -2.07
N ALA A 363 -2.40 0.66 -2.44
CA ALA A 363 -2.90 -0.44 -1.64
C ALA A 363 -2.08 -1.73 -1.79
N CYS A 364 -1.43 -1.96 -2.94
CA CYS A 364 -0.86 -3.26 -3.29
C CYS A 364 0.67 -3.33 -3.20
N LYS A 365 1.32 -2.58 -2.33
CA LYS A 365 2.79 -2.56 -2.21
C LYS A 365 3.42 -3.97 -2.12
N GLY A 366 2.78 -4.91 -1.44
CA GLY A 366 3.29 -6.26 -1.26
C GLY A 366 2.55 -7.36 -2.03
N THR A 367 1.38 -7.07 -2.59
CA THR A 367 0.49 -8.11 -3.10
C THR A 367 0.98 -8.79 -4.38
N CYS A 368 1.79 -8.10 -5.20
CA CYS A 368 2.41 -8.68 -6.39
C CYS A 368 3.60 -9.60 -6.07
N LEU A 369 4.11 -9.65 -4.83
CA LEU A 369 5.22 -10.52 -4.44
C LEU A 369 4.94 -12.01 -4.71
N LEU A 370 3.68 -12.43 -4.63
CA LEU A 370 3.29 -13.81 -4.93
C LEU A 370 2.96 -14.03 -6.40
N SER A 371 2.30 -13.08 -7.06
CA SER A 371 1.79 -13.26 -8.42
C SER A 371 2.85 -13.05 -9.52
N LEU A 372 3.74 -12.06 -9.37
CA LEU A 372 4.77 -11.76 -10.38
C LEU A 372 5.76 -12.89 -10.65
N PRO A 373 6.29 -13.63 -9.65
CA PRO A 373 7.12 -14.79 -9.91
C PRO A 373 6.46 -15.81 -10.83
N LEU A 374 5.17 -16.07 -10.58
CA LEU A 374 4.37 -17.03 -11.35
C LEU A 374 4.10 -16.52 -12.77
N ALA A 375 3.85 -15.22 -12.90
CA ALA A 375 3.65 -14.55 -14.18
C ALA A 375 4.89 -14.63 -15.06
N LEU A 376 6.06 -14.25 -14.54
CA LEU A 376 7.31 -14.30 -15.30
C LEU A 376 7.65 -15.73 -15.76
N TYR A 377 7.38 -16.72 -14.93
CA TYR A 377 7.51 -18.12 -15.31
C TYR A 377 6.54 -18.49 -16.44
N ALA A 378 5.27 -18.10 -16.33
CA ALA A 378 4.27 -18.37 -17.37
C ALA A 378 4.65 -17.70 -18.69
N PHE A 379 5.11 -16.45 -18.68
CA PHE A 379 5.60 -15.76 -19.87
C PHE A 379 6.76 -16.51 -20.54
N ASP A 380 7.77 -16.94 -19.79
CA ASP A 380 8.93 -17.63 -20.36
C ASP A 380 8.52 -18.99 -20.95
N GLN A 381 7.73 -19.78 -20.23
CA GLN A 381 7.34 -21.13 -20.68
C GLN A 381 6.39 -21.10 -21.86
N GLN A 382 5.33 -20.29 -21.79
CA GLN A 382 4.31 -20.27 -22.86
C GLN A 382 4.80 -19.50 -24.09
N GLY A 383 5.55 -18.42 -23.91
CA GLY A 383 6.18 -17.71 -25.01
C GLY A 383 7.10 -18.62 -25.83
N ARG A 384 7.92 -19.45 -25.18
CA ARG A 384 8.77 -20.43 -25.88
C ARG A 384 7.96 -21.43 -26.69
N LYS A 385 6.85 -21.93 -26.13
CA LYS A 385 5.99 -22.93 -26.82
C LYS A 385 5.26 -22.31 -27.99
N LEU A 386 4.67 -21.14 -27.81
CA LEU A 386 4.02 -20.40 -28.89
C LEU A 386 4.98 -20.21 -30.07
N LEU A 387 6.20 -19.83 -29.77
CA LEU A 387 7.23 -19.61 -30.78
C LEU A 387 7.71 -20.91 -31.41
N ALA A 388 7.83 -22.00 -30.65
CA ALA A 388 8.16 -23.31 -31.21
C ALA A 388 7.08 -23.77 -32.21
N THR A 389 5.80 -23.51 -31.89
CA THR A 389 4.68 -23.83 -32.79
C THR A 389 4.66 -22.95 -34.04
N LEU A 390 4.96 -21.65 -33.90
CA LEU A 390 5.03 -20.73 -35.03
C LEU A 390 6.29 -20.89 -35.87
N SER A 391 7.36 -21.47 -35.31
CA SER A 391 8.66 -21.64 -35.96
C SER A 391 8.87 -23.04 -36.55
N SER A 392 7.88 -23.94 -36.50
CA SER A 392 7.97 -25.23 -37.16
C SER A 392 8.26 -25.09 -38.67
N ASN A 393 8.12 -23.90 -39.24
CA ASN A 393 8.50 -23.52 -40.60
C ASN A 393 9.64 -22.48 -40.67
N ALA A 394 10.28 -22.07 -39.55
CA ALA A 394 11.29 -21.03 -39.53
C ALA A 394 12.52 -21.46 -38.72
N ASN A 395 13.69 -21.10 -39.25
CA ASN A 395 15.04 -21.38 -38.75
C ASN A 395 15.19 -21.41 -37.22
N SER A 396 16.00 -22.34 -36.70
CA SER A 396 16.38 -22.57 -35.29
C SER A 396 16.79 -21.34 -34.48
N ASN A 397 17.06 -20.23 -35.15
CA ASN A 397 17.42 -18.93 -34.53
C ASN A 397 16.26 -18.24 -33.77
N ALA A 398 15.00 -18.53 -34.10
CA ALA A 398 13.85 -17.88 -33.46
C ALA A 398 13.65 -18.35 -32.02
N SER A 399 13.90 -19.61 -31.70
CA SER A 399 13.78 -20.18 -30.36
C SER A 399 14.82 -19.60 -29.38
N LEU A 400 16.01 -19.21 -29.88
CA LEU A 400 17.07 -18.56 -29.09
C LEU A 400 16.85 -17.06 -28.94
N ALA A 401 16.08 -16.43 -29.83
CA ALA A 401 15.83 -15.00 -29.81
C ALA A 401 14.84 -14.59 -28.71
N TYR A 402 13.82 -15.40 -28.41
CA TYR A 402 12.80 -15.07 -27.43
C TYR A 402 13.32 -14.88 -26.00
N PRO A 403 14.12 -15.78 -25.42
CA PRO A 403 14.66 -15.57 -24.07
C PRO A 403 15.53 -14.32 -23.95
N ARG A 404 16.22 -13.93 -25.05
CA ARG A 404 17.02 -12.72 -25.09
C ARG A 404 16.15 -11.47 -25.14
N ALA A 405 15.10 -11.46 -25.97
CA ALA A 405 14.14 -10.38 -26.03
C ALA A 405 13.40 -10.18 -24.68
N LEU A 406 12.97 -11.27 -24.06
CA LEU A 406 12.33 -11.22 -22.73
C LEU A 406 13.25 -10.66 -21.66
N ARG A 407 14.53 -11.04 -21.64
CA ARG A 407 15.52 -10.48 -20.72
C ARG A 407 15.75 -8.99 -20.95
N LEU A 408 15.85 -8.56 -22.21
CA LEU A 408 16.00 -7.14 -22.56
C LEU A 408 14.77 -6.33 -22.10
N ALA A 409 13.57 -6.82 -22.37
CA ALA A 409 12.34 -6.18 -21.90
C ALA A 409 12.30 -6.09 -20.37
N PHE A 410 12.66 -7.18 -19.67
CA PHE A 410 12.74 -7.19 -18.22
C PHE A 410 13.75 -6.15 -17.69
N VAL A 411 14.94 -6.10 -18.27
CA VAL A 411 15.98 -5.12 -17.89
C VAL A 411 15.50 -3.69 -18.18
N ALA A 412 14.86 -3.44 -19.34
CA ALA A 412 14.31 -2.15 -19.68
C ALA A 412 13.24 -1.69 -18.67
N VAL A 413 12.34 -2.58 -18.27
CA VAL A 413 11.31 -2.30 -17.25
C VAL A 413 11.97 -2.00 -15.90
N CYS A 414 12.91 -2.81 -15.45
CA CYS A 414 13.63 -2.57 -14.20
C CYS A 414 14.37 -1.22 -14.21
N MET A 415 15.09 -0.92 -15.29
CA MET A 415 15.82 0.35 -15.42
C MET A 415 14.86 1.54 -15.50
N GLY A 416 13.75 1.41 -16.22
CA GLY A 416 12.71 2.42 -16.26
C GLY A 416 12.12 2.70 -14.87
N MET A 417 11.87 1.66 -14.07
CA MET A 417 11.39 1.82 -12.69
C MET A 417 12.44 2.47 -11.78
N VAL A 418 13.72 2.07 -11.89
CA VAL A 418 14.81 2.72 -11.13
C VAL A 418 14.93 4.19 -11.51
N TYR A 419 14.93 4.49 -12.81
CA TYR A 419 14.97 5.86 -13.31
C TYR A 419 13.79 6.70 -12.79
N THR A 420 12.59 6.14 -12.85
CA THR A 420 11.37 6.77 -12.33
C THR A 420 11.47 7.02 -10.82
N ASN A 421 11.96 6.05 -10.04
CA ASN A 421 12.14 6.21 -8.60
C ASN A 421 13.16 7.29 -8.20
N ILE A 422 14.09 7.62 -9.09
CA ILE A 422 15.10 8.66 -8.84
C ILE A 422 14.62 10.03 -9.30
N PHE A 423 14.09 10.14 -10.51
CA PHE A 423 13.91 11.42 -11.19
C PHE A 423 12.47 11.95 -11.22
N ARG A 424 11.49 11.09 -10.95
CA ARG A 424 10.11 11.57 -10.85
C ARG A 424 9.86 12.14 -9.45
N PRO A 425 9.08 13.24 -9.35
CA PRO A 425 8.68 13.77 -8.04
C PRO A 425 7.98 12.70 -7.19
N MET A 426 8.37 12.61 -5.94
CA MET A 426 7.65 11.83 -4.95
C MET A 426 6.35 12.56 -4.59
N MET A 427 5.39 11.84 -4.06
CA MET A 427 4.14 12.43 -3.60
C MET A 427 4.43 13.50 -2.54
N GLU A 428 3.91 14.71 -2.72
CA GLU A 428 4.04 15.86 -1.80
C GLU A 428 5.49 16.35 -1.57
N ASP A 429 6.47 15.83 -2.32
CA ASP A 429 7.85 16.27 -2.26
C ASP A 429 8.46 16.30 -3.68
N GLY A 430 9.68 16.76 -3.82
CA GLY A 430 10.38 16.76 -5.08
C GLY A 430 10.95 15.41 -5.47
N ASN A 431 11.66 15.37 -6.61
CA ASN A 431 12.45 14.18 -6.95
C ASN A 431 13.63 14.00 -5.99
N ARG A 432 14.16 12.78 -5.91
CA ARG A 432 15.24 12.46 -4.95
C ARG A 432 16.47 13.37 -5.06
N PRO A 433 16.97 13.74 -6.26
CA PRO A 433 18.06 14.72 -6.39
C PRO A 433 17.76 16.11 -5.81
N ALA A 434 16.50 16.50 -5.71
CA ALA A 434 16.11 17.78 -5.11
C ALA A 434 15.97 17.71 -3.57
N CYS A 435 15.84 16.50 -3.00
CA CYS A 435 15.70 16.29 -1.55
C CYS A 435 17.06 16.26 -0.86
N LEU A 436 17.62 17.46 -0.59
CA LEU A 436 18.96 17.65 0.00
C LEU A 436 18.94 18.49 1.28
N HIS A 437 17.77 18.92 1.74
CA HIS A 437 17.58 19.78 2.90
C HIS A 437 16.86 19.06 4.03
N THR A 438 17.20 19.37 5.27
CA THR A 438 16.59 18.77 6.47
C THR A 438 15.67 19.75 7.16
N VAL A 439 14.63 19.22 7.81
CA VAL A 439 13.82 19.99 8.76
C VAL A 439 14.52 19.96 10.12
N ASP A 440 14.58 21.10 10.80
CA ASP A 440 15.19 21.23 12.13
C ASP A 440 14.29 20.63 13.23
N SER A 441 14.18 19.30 13.21
CA SER A 441 13.38 18.54 14.14
C SER A 441 14.01 17.17 14.42
N LYS A 442 13.99 16.76 15.69
CA LYS A 442 14.41 15.42 16.10
C LYS A 442 13.53 14.32 15.50
N LEU A 443 12.26 14.63 15.22
CA LEU A 443 11.32 13.66 14.63
C LEU A 443 11.69 13.26 13.21
N THR A 444 12.14 14.21 12.39
CA THR A 444 12.60 13.94 11.03
C THR A 444 14.02 13.39 10.98
N GLY A 445 14.86 13.76 11.95
CA GLY A 445 16.26 13.33 12.03
C GLY A 445 17.02 13.62 10.72
N PRO A 446 17.68 12.58 10.14
CA PRO A 446 18.49 12.75 8.92
C PRO A 446 17.66 12.68 7.62
N ILE A 447 16.34 12.68 7.68
CA ILE A 447 15.51 12.60 6.47
C ILE A 447 15.57 13.93 5.71
N MET A 448 15.93 13.86 4.44
CA MET A 448 16.07 14.99 3.55
C MET A 448 14.80 15.20 2.72
N THR A 449 14.42 16.45 2.53
CA THR A 449 13.31 16.91 1.70
C THR A 449 13.77 18.03 0.75
N THR A 450 12.87 18.58 -0.05
CA THR A 450 13.16 19.76 -0.87
C THR A 450 13.44 20.98 -0.01
N LYS A 451 14.13 21.97 -0.60
CA LYS A 451 14.41 23.25 0.07
C LYS A 451 13.13 23.94 0.50
N GLU A 452 12.14 24.01 -0.38
CA GLU A 452 10.86 24.67 -0.14
C GLU A 452 10.14 24.06 1.08
N ASN A 453 10.04 22.73 1.13
CA ASN A 453 9.42 22.02 2.23
C ASN A 453 10.20 22.18 3.55
N ALA A 454 11.54 22.12 3.50
CA ALA A 454 12.38 22.35 4.67
C ALA A 454 12.21 23.76 5.21
N ASP A 455 12.29 24.79 4.33
CA ASP A 455 12.14 26.17 4.71
C ASP A 455 10.75 26.45 5.31
N THR A 456 9.68 25.93 4.69
CA THR A 456 8.30 26.06 5.20
C THR A 456 8.15 25.48 6.60
N HIS A 457 8.62 24.27 6.84
CA HIS A 457 8.44 23.62 8.14
C HIS A 457 9.36 24.19 9.22
N ASN A 458 10.58 24.59 8.86
CA ASN A 458 11.48 25.33 9.75
C ASN A 458 10.89 26.69 10.16
N HIS A 459 10.23 27.36 9.20
CA HIS A 459 9.50 28.61 9.47
C HIS A 459 8.36 28.39 10.47
N LEU A 460 7.53 27.34 10.28
CA LEU A 460 6.46 26.99 11.22
C LEU A 460 7.00 26.66 12.62
N ILE A 461 8.07 25.84 12.69
CA ILE A 461 8.71 25.51 13.98
C ILE A 461 9.20 26.76 14.69
N LYS A 462 9.82 27.67 13.97
CA LYS A 462 10.39 28.89 14.54
C LYS A 462 9.34 29.91 14.98
N HIS A 463 8.28 30.08 14.19
CA HIS A 463 7.35 31.21 14.34
C HIS A 463 5.98 30.82 14.89
N VAL A 464 5.50 29.58 14.69
CA VAL A 464 4.19 29.14 15.16
C VAL A 464 4.28 28.42 16.51
N LYS A 465 5.28 27.55 16.67
CA LYS A 465 5.46 26.77 17.91
C LYS A 465 5.45 27.61 19.22
N PRO A 466 6.02 28.81 19.26
CA PRO A 466 5.97 29.65 20.50
C PRO A 466 4.57 30.03 20.95
N PHE A 467 3.56 29.99 20.09
CA PHE A 467 2.16 30.27 20.41
C PHE A 467 1.36 29.03 20.83
N LEU A 468 1.96 27.86 20.73
CA LEU A 468 1.31 26.58 21.01
C LEU A 468 1.86 25.98 22.31
N PRO A 469 1.06 25.90 23.37
CA PRO A 469 1.44 25.14 24.56
C PRO A 469 1.72 23.67 24.22
N ASP A 470 2.68 23.05 24.90
CA ASP A 470 3.01 21.63 24.68
C ASP A 470 1.77 20.74 24.86
N GLY A 471 1.58 19.83 23.93
CA GLY A 471 0.45 18.90 23.91
C GLY A 471 -0.91 19.54 23.58
N SER A 472 -0.92 20.76 23.02
CA SER A 472 -2.13 21.38 22.48
C SER A 472 -2.69 20.54 21.34
N TYR A 473 -4.01 20.55 21.19
CA TYR A 473 -4.65 19.99 19.99
C TYR A 473 -4.51 20.95 18.82
N LEU A 474 -4.21 20.40 17.64
CA LEU A 474 -4.04 21.18 16.41
C LEU A 474 -4.75 20.49 15.24
N ILE A 475 -5.46 21.29 14.47
CA ILE A 475 -5.85 20.97 13.09
C ILE A 475 -4.98 21.83 12.18
N SER A 476 -4.36 21.23 11.16
CA SER A 476 -3.51 21.93 10.20
C SER A 476 -3.97 21.70 8.78
N ASP A 477 -4.12 22.78 8.01
CA ASP A 477 -4.31 22.73 6.58
C ASP A 477 -2.97 22.52 5.88
N GLY A 478 -2.98 21.83 4.75
CA GLY A 478 -1.81 21.66 3.87
C GLY A 478 -0.68 20.78 4.42
N SER A 479 -0.51 20.65 5.74
CA SER A 479 0.54 19.82 6.33
C SER A 479 0.12 19.16 7.64
N LEU A 480 -0.19 17.86 7.57
CA LEU A 480 -0.47 17.07 8.78
C LEU A 480 0.81 16.76 9.57
N THR A 481 1.96 16.75 8.89
CA THR A 481 3.28 16.62 9.53
C THR A 481 3.58 17.78 10.47
N ALA A 482 3.05 18.97 10.20
CA ALA A 482 3.20 20.13 11.08
C ALA A 482 2.65 19.87 12.47
N ILE A 483 1.63 19.02 12.65
CA ILE A 483 1.06 18.67 13.96
C ILE A 483 2.14 18.08 14.88
N SER A 484 2.83 17.02 14.41
CA SER A 484 3.92 16.39 15.17
C SER A 484 5.15 17.30 15.29
N LEU A 485 5.54 18.02 14.22
CA LEU A 485 6.69 18.92 14.24
C LEU A 485 6.53 20.06 15.24
N LEU A 486 5.31 20.55 15.45
CA LEU A 486 4.99 21.59 16.41
C LEU A 486 4.79 21.04 17.85
N GLY A 487 4.88 19.71 18.04
CA GLY A 487 4.66 19.08 19.35
C GLY A 487 3.20 19.06 19.79
N CYS A 488 2.28 19.12 18.82
CA CYS A 488 0.84 19.12 19.05
C CYS A 488 0.24 17.73 18.92
N ARG A 489 -0.98 17.58 19.42
CA ARG A 489 -1.80 16.38 19.25
C ARG A 489 -2.80 16.56 18.10
N PRO A 490 -3.06 15.52 17.28
CA PRO A 490 -4.05 15.59 16.23
C PRO A 490 -5.46 15.76 16.82
N TYR A 491 -6.37 16.38 16.06
CA TYR A 491 -7.75 16.57 16.48
C TYR A 491 -8.74 16.29 15.36
N ALA A 492 -9.67 15.41 15.62
CA ALA A 492 -10.89 15.04 14.91
C ALA A 492 -10.78 14.84 13.40
N VAL A 493 -10.19 15.75 12.64
CA VAL A 493 -10.39 15.88 11.22
C VAL A 493 -9.09 16.14 10.47
N PHE A 494 -8.96 15.45 9.35
CA PHE A 494 -8.03 15.78 8.29
C PHE A 494 -8.83 16.41 7.15
N SER A 495 -8.85 17.73 7.12
CA SER A 495 -9.68 18.52 6.21
C SER A 495 -9.49 18.17 4.72
N THR A 496 -8.31 17.65 4.36
CA THR A 496 -7.97 17.27 2.99
C THR A 496 -8.52 15.91 2.55
N VAL A 497 -8.90 15.03 3.48
CA VAL A 497 -9.21 13.63 3.16
C VAL A 497 -10.70 13.39 2.94
N PHE A 498 -11.61 14.13 3.61
CA PHE A 498 -13.06 13.95 3.44
C PHE A 498 -13.73 15.13 2.76
N SER A 499 -14.66 14.77 1.88
CA SER A 499 -15.43 15.71 1.08
C SER A 499 -16.79 16.10 1.69
N ALA A 500 -17.28 15.33 2.67
CA ALA A 500 -18.60 15.55 3.21
C ALA A 500 -18.56 16.40 4.48
N ASP A 501 -19.07 17.63 4.38
CA ASP A 501 -19.10 18.62 5.45
C ASP A 501 -19.76 18.10 6.74
N ALA A 502 -20.85 17.35 6.60
CA ALA A 502 -21.55 16.75 7.73
C ALA A 502 -20.70 15.75 8.53
N MET A 503 -19.73 15.09 7.88
CA MET A 503 -18.82 14.18 8.56
C MET A 503 -17.79 14.92 9.40
N ASN A 504 -17.25 16.01 8.88
CA ASN A 504 -16.29 16.83 9.61
C ASN A 504 -16.89 17.38 10.90
N GLU A 505 -18.13 17.89 10.85
CA GLU A 505 -18.86 18.34 12.02
C GLU A 505 -19.06 17.21 13.04
N ARG A 506 -19.45 16.03 12.58
CA ARG A 506 -19.70 14.86 13.42
C ARG A 506 -18.43 14.41 14.17
N TYR A 507 -17.29 14.37 13.50
CA TYR A 507 -15.99 14.04 14.12
C TYR A 507 -15.55 15.10 15.13
N ILE A 508 -15.70 16.37 14.79
CA ILE A 508 -15.38 17.50 15.71
C ILE A 508 -16.25 17.42 16.96
N ARG A 509 -17.57 17.22 16.82
CA ARG A 509 -18.48 17.09 17.95
C ARG A 509 -18.17 15.87 18.81
N PHE A 510 -17.88 14.73 18.22
CA PHE A 510 -17.48 13.53 18.95
C PHE A 510 -16.21 13.79 19.78
N ALA A 511 -15.16 14.34 19.18
CA ALA A 511 -13.92 14.66 19.86
C ALA A 511 -14.15 15.69 21.00
N PHE A 512 -14.95 16.73 20.74
CA PHE A 512 -15.26 17.75 21.76
C PHE A 512 -16.05 17.16 22.94
N ASN A 513 -17.04 16.33 22.70
CA ASN A 513 -17.85 15.71 23.76
C ASN A 513 -17.03 14.82 24.71
N HIS A 514 -15.94 14.26 24.24
CA HIS A 514 -15.07 13.40 25.06
C HIS A 514 -13.91 14.16 25.70
N THR A 515 -13.37 15.19 25.04
CA THR A 515 -12.19 15.91 25.53
C THR A 515 -12.54 17.20 26.27
N HIS A 516 -13.71 17.79 26.00
CA HIS A 516 -14.12 19.14 26.42
C HIS A 516 -13.10 20.23 26.08
N ARG A 517 -12.25 19.98 25.04
CA ARG A 517 -11.21 20.88 24.57
C ARG A 517 -11.37 21.13 23.09
N LEU A 518 -11.02 22.34 22.66
CA LEU A 518 -11.00 22.73 21.26
C LEU A 518 -9.56 22.85 20.77
N PRO A 519 -9.31 22.51 19.49
CA PRO A 519 -7.97 22.59 18.90
C PRO A 519 -7.61 24.03 18.55
N TYR A 520 -6.31 24.29 18.41
CA TYR A 520 -5.83 25.36 17.56
C TYR A 520 -6.08 24.98 16.10
N TYR A 521 -6.16 25.97 15.24
CA TYR A 521 -6.35 25.75 13.82
C TYR A 521 -5.28 26.53 13.03
N LEU A 522 -4.43 25.83 12.29
CA LEU A 522 -3.41 26.41 11.43
C LEU A 522 -3.93 26.40 9.99
N ALA A 523 -4.37 27.57 9.52
CA ALA A 523 -4.80 27.78 8.15
C ALA A 523 -3.58 28.03 7.24
N ASP A 524 -3.55 27.42 6.05
CA ASP A 524 -2.61 27.70 4.98
C ASP A 524 -3.39 28.30 3.80
N ALA A 525 -3.11 29.56 3.43
CA ALA A 525 -3.82 30.25 2.35
C ALA A 525 -3.63 29.56 0.99
N GLU A 526 -2.51 28.87 0.76
CA GLU A 526 -2.25 28.12 -0.47
C GLU A 526 -3.02 26.78 -0.53
N ALA A 527 -3.28 26.18 0.63
CA ALA A 527 -4.06 24.95 0.75
C ALA A 527 -5.55 25.22 0.96
N GLN A 528 -5.96 26.50 1.08
CA GLN A 528 -7.33 26.88 1.44
C GLN A 528 -8.31 26.47 0.34
N ASN A 529 -9.32 25.70 0.75
CA ASN A 529 -10.45 25.30 -0.09
C ASN A 529 -11.74 25.39 0.73
N GLU A 530 -12.89 25.18 0.07
CA GLU A 530 -14.20 25.26 0.73
C GLU A 530 -14.32 24.34 1.95
N LYS A 531 -13.64 23.17 1.93
CA LYS A 531 -13.66 22.20 3.03
C LYS A 531 -12.90 22.70 4.26
N ASN A 532 -11.76 23.31 4.05
CA ASN A 532 -10.95 23.87 5.13
C ASN A 532 -11.69 25.02 5.81
N LEU A 533 -12.32 25.89 5.02
CA LEU A 533 -13.18 26.96 5.53
C LEU A 533 -14.37 26.40 6.31
N PHE A 534 -14.97 25.30 5.86
CA PHE A 534 -16.04 24.62 6.54
C PHE A 534 -15.61 24.12 7.94
N VAL A 535 -14.42 23.48 8.06
CA VAL A 535 -13.91 22.99 9.34
C VAL A 535 -13.72 24.15 10.34
N LEU A 536 -13.11 25.24 9.92
CA LEU A 536 -12.94 26.42 10.77
C LEU A 536 -14.31 27.03 11.17
N ASN A 537 -15.27 27.07 10.24
CA ASN A 537 -16.60 27.55 10.53
C ASN A 537 -17.32 26.65 11.53
N CYS A 538 -17.22 25.32 11.41
CA CYS A 538 -17.75 24.37 12.39
C CYS A 538 -17.15 24.61 13.79
N LEU A 539 -15.85 24.82 13.89
CA LEU A 539 -15.20 25.15 15.15
C LEU A 539 -15.74 26.47 15.74
N LYS A 540 -15.95 27.49 14.91
CA LYS A 540 -16.52 28.79 15.31
C LYS A 540 -17.97 28.70 15.80
N THR A 541 -18.73 27.67 15.41
CA THR A 541 -20.08 27.44 15.97
C THR A 541 -20.05 26.96 17.42
N ILE A 542 -18.94 26.32 17.84
CA ILE A 542 -18.77 25.82 19.21
C ILE A 542 -18.21 26.90 20.12
N SER A 543 -17.22 27.67 19.65
CA SER A 543 -16.59 28.76 20.39
C SER A 543 -16.04 29.82 19.41
N PRO A 544 -15.98 31.11 19.81
CA PRO A 544 -15.27 32.12 19.01
C PRO A 544 -13.79 31.79 18.89
N TYR A 545 -13.22 32.09 17.71
CA TYR A 545 -11.79 31.94 17.41
C TYR A 545 -11.19 33.27 17.01
N LYS A 546 -9.98 33.55 17.53
CA LYS A 546 -9.20 34.72 17.16
C LYS A 546 -7.89 34.31 16.51
N ALA A 547 -7.44 35.09 15.54
CA ALA A 547 -6.10 34.96 14.98
C ALA A 547 -5.08 35.44 16.02
N VAL A 548 -4.12 34.58 16.36
CA VAL A 548 -3.05 34.94 17.34
C VAL A 548 -1.72 35.15 16.65
N TRP A 549 -1.57 34.67 15.43
CA TRP A 549 -0.40 34.85 14.59
C TRP A 549 -0.75 34.74 13.09
N THR A 550 -0.08 35.51 12.26
CA THR A 550 -0.17 35.41 10.80
C THR A 550 1.08 35.96 10.13
N ASP A 551 1.48 35.41 8.99
CA ASP A 551 2.56 35.88 8.13
C ASP A 551 2.11 36.20 6.70
N GLY A 552 0.82 36.11 6.43
CA GLY A 552 0.21 36.28 5.11
C GLY A 552 -0.11 34.96 4.42
N ARG A 553 0.72 33.93 4.55
CA ARG A 553 0.42 32.56 4.10
C ARG A 553 -0.27 31.75 5.18
N PHE A 554 0.34 31.69 6.36
CA PHE A 554 -0.19 30.91 7.48
C PHE A 554 -0.91 31.82 8.48
N THR A 555 -2.01 31.32 9.04
CA THR A 555 -2.73 31.99 10.13
C THR A 555 -3.04 30.99 11.23
N LEU A 556 -2.57 31.26 12.45
CA LEU A 556 -2.89 30.44 13.60
C LEU A 556 -4.09 31.02 14.34
N TRP A 557 -5.14 30.23 14.42
CA TRP A 557 -6.36 30.54 15.14
C TRP A 557 -6.38 29.83 16.47
N LYS A 558 -6.78 30.56 17.53
CA LYS A 558 -6.94 30.05 18.89
C LYS A 558 -8.39 30.22 19.35
N PRO A 559 -9.02 29.21 20.05
CA PRO A 559 -10.31 29.40 20.68
C PRO A 559 -10.21 30.44 21.80
N GLU A 560 -11.20 31.32 21.92
CA GLU A 560 -11.20 32.39 22.92
C GLU A 560 -11.47 31.91 24.35
N THR A 561 -12.13 30.75 24.48
CA THR A 561 -12.40 30.09 25.77
C THR A 561 -11.55 28.86 25.92
N ASP A 562 -10.55 28.88 26.81
CA ASP A 562 -9.68 27.74 27.13
C ASP A 562 -10.43 26.61 27.90
N ASN A 563 -11.54 26.93 28.55
CA ASN A 563 -12.36 25.99 29.32
C ASN A 563 -13.76 25.91 28.71
N GLY A 564 -14.11 24.71 28.20
CA GLY A 564 -15.43 24.40 27.66
C GLY A 564 -16.55 24.38 28.72
N GLU A 565 -16.63 25.37 29.59
CA GLU A 565 -17.78 25.56 30.52
C GLU A 565 -19.03 26.14 29.86
N ARG A 566 -19.13 26.14 28.53
CA ARG A 566 -20.43 26.40 27.91
C ARG A 566 -21.15 25.07 27.71
N LYS A 567 -22.07 24.76 28.65
CA LYS A 567 -23.15 23.81 28.43
C LYS A 567 -23.72 24.03 27.03
N LEU A 568 -23.49 23.07 26.15
CA LEU A 568 -24.29 22.94 24.93
C LEU A 568 -25.75 22.95 25.38
N LYS A 569 -26.48 24.02 25.11
CA LYS A 569 -27.94 24.00 25.16
C LYS A 569 -28.33 22.90 24.17
N GLU A 570 -28.80 21.79 24.72
CA GLU A 570 -29.54 20.79 24.02
C GLU A 570 -30.60 21.53 23.19
N LYS A 571 -30.40 21.53 21.90
CA LYS A 571 -31.50 21.72 20.97
C LYS A 571 -31.98 20.32 20.65
N ASP A 572 -33.09 19.98 21.27
CA ASP A 572 -33.94 18.87 20.91
C ASP A 572 -34.28 18.83 19.42
#